data_5ec5dcda753f8b24dd1c79f0d2ecf984
#
_entry.id   5ec5dcda753f8b24dd1c79f0d2ecf984
#
_cell.length_a   1.000
_cell.length_b   1.000
_cell.length_c   1.000
_cell.angle_alpha   90.00
_cell.angle_beta   90.00
_cell.angle_gamma   90.00
#
_symmetry.space_group_name_H-M   'P 1'
#
loop_
_entity.id
_entity.type
_entity.pdbx_description
1 polymer ?
#
loop_
_entity_poly.entity_id
_entity_poly.type
_entity_poly.pdbx_seq_one_letter_code
_entity_poly.pdbx_strand_id
1 'polypeptide(L)'
;MKTLAVLVFPGFQTLDLFGPLEMLGDRGDEISITIVAETSAPVPSVHGQGLLVDKTVADGSDYDLLLIPGGESAHEAAKSSVLADWIVETANHAELVMTVCTGSILLATTGV
;
A
#
# COMPACT_ATOMS: atom_id res chain seq x y z
N MET A 1 -17.98 -2.04 -8.77
CA MET A 1 -16.86 -2.59 -8.00
C MET A 1 -15.84 -1.50 -7.71
N LYS A 2 -15.40 -1.40 -6.47
CA LYS A 2 -14.35 -0.46 -6.08
C LYS A 2 -12.98 -1.09 -6.24
N THR A 3 -11.99 -0.31 -6.66
CA THR A 3 -10.60 -0.76 -6.75
C THR A 3 -9.82 -0.29 -5.54
N LEU A 4 -9.10 -1.22 -4.90
CA LEU A 4 -8.25 -0.95 -3.75
C LEU A 4 -6.79 -1.19 -4.12
N ALA A 5 -5.97 -0.15 -4.00
CA ALA A 5 -4.53 -0.29 -4.07
C ALA A 5 -3.99 -0.51 -2.66
N VAL A 6 -3.14 -1.52 -2.50
CA VAL A 6 -2.44 -1.77 -1.24
C VAL A 6 -0.95 -1.56 -1.53
N LEU A 7 -0.40 -0.48 -0.98
CA LEU A 7 1.01 -0.17 -1.15
C LEU A 7 1.84 -1.03 -0.20
N VAL A 8 2.82 -1.75 -0.74
CA VAL A 8 3.75 -2.52 0.07
C VAL A 8 5.18 -2.05 -0.17
N PHE A 9 6.01 -2.20 0.84
CA PHE A 9 7.43 -1.82 0.82
C PHE A 9 8.22 -2.84 1.63
N PRO A 10 9.51 -3.04 1.33
CA PRO A 10 10.31 -4.04 2.06
C PRO A 10 10.24 -3.85 3.56
N GLY A 11 10.02 -4.93 4.28
CA GLY A 11 9.92 -4.92 5.74
C GLY A 11 8.54 -4.58 6.29
N PHE A 12 7.50 -4.57 5.45
CA PHE A 12 6.15 -4.29 5.92
C PHE A 12 5.74 -5.29 7.02
N GLN A 13 4.94 -4.80 7.96
CA GLN A 13 4.46 -5.65 9.06
C GLN A 13 3.39 -6.60 8.53
N THR A 14 3.62 -7.90 8.70
CA THR A 14 2.79 -8.94 8.07
C THR A 14 1.31 -8.81 8.44
N LEU A 15 1.00 -8.68 9.72
CA LEU A 15 -0.39 -8.62 10.16
C LEU A 15 -1.08 -7.33 9.76
N ASP A 16 -0.32 -6.21 9.70
CA ASP A 16 -0.86 -4.92 9.28
C ASP A 16 -1.36 -4.96 7.83
N LEU A 17 -0.78 -5.84 7.02
CA LEU A 17 -1.21 -6.05 5.65
C LEU A 17 -2.33 -7.08 5.58
N PHE A 18 -2.07 -8.28 6.10
CA PHE A 18 -2.97 -9.42 5.90
C PHE A 18 -4.22 -9.37 6.77
N GLY A 19 -4.18 -8.68 7.91
CA GLY A 19 -5.38 -8.47 8.72
C GLY A 19 -6.48 -7.77 7.94
N PRO A 20 -6.23 -6.55 7.44
CA PRO A 20 -7.20 -5.87 6.60
C PRO A 20 -7.55 -6.61 5.31
N LEU A 21 -6.57 -7.25 4.65
CA LEU A 21 -6.83 -7.98 3.41
C LEU A 21 -7.74 -9.18 3.63
N GLU A 22 -7.64 -9.85 4.76
CA GLU A 22 -8.54 -10.97 5.10
C GLU A 22 -9.98 -10.48 5.18
N MET A 23 -10.20 -9.35 5.84
CA MET A 23 -11.55 -8.78 6.00
C MET A 23 -12.08 -8.21 4.69
N LEU A 24 -11.27 -7.44 3.97
CA LEU A 24 -11.68 -6.80 2.72
C LEU A 24 -11.79 -7.80 1.58
N GLY A 25 -10.98 -8.85 1.61
CA GLY A 25 -11.01 -9.91 0.60
C GLY A 25 -12.34 -10.69 0.59
N ASP A 26 -13.00 -10.75 1.75
CA ASP A 26 -14.33 -11.37 1.83
C ASP A 26 -15.39 -10.59 1.05
N ARG A 27 -15.08 -9.36 0.64
CA ARG A 27 -15.92 -8.51 -0.20
C ARG A 27 -15.47 -8.55 -1.66
N GLY A 28 -14.98 -9.69 -2.13
CA GLY A 28 -14.41 -9.83 -3.46
C GLY A 28 -15.34 -9.50 -4.63
N ASP A 29 -16.65 -9.51 -4.40
CA ASP A 29 -17.64 -9.08 -5.37
C ASP A 29 -17.85 -7.56 -5.37
N GLU A 30 -17.35 -6.84 -4.37
CA GLU A 30 -17.48 -5.39 -4.21
C GLU A 30 -16.15 -4.66 -4.32
N ILE A 31 -15.05 -5.31 -3.94
CA ILE A 31 -13.71 -4.71 -3.88
C ILE A 31 -12.71 -5.59 -4.65
N SER A 32 -11.99 -4.96 -5.58
CA SER A 32 -10.88 -5.60 -6.30
C SER A 32 -9.57 -5.10 -5.70
N ILE A 33 -8.76 -6.02 -5.17
CA ILE A 33 -7.50 -5.70 -4.47
C ILE A 33 -6.32 -5.82 -5.42
N THR A 34 -5.48 -4.79 -5.47
CA THR A 34 -4.24 -4.77 -6.24
C THR A 34 -3.07 -4.47 -5.31
N ILE A 35 -2.09 -5.35 -5.28
CA ILE A 35 -0.86 -5.13 -4.52
C ILE A 35 0.09 -4.29 -5.37
N VAL A 36 0.48 -3.12 -4.85
CA VAL A 36 1.32 -2.16 -5.56
C VAL A 36 2.63 -1.95 -4.80
N ALA A 37 3.72 -1.92 -5.52
CA ALA A 37 5.05 -1.64 -4.94
C ALA A 37 5.87 -0.75 -5.89
N GLU A 38 7.02 -0.30 -5.42
CA GLU A 38 7.92 0.54 -6.21
C GLU A 38 8.46 -0.22 -7.43
N THR A 39 8.77 -1.51 -7.25
CA THR A 39 9.28 -2.37 -8.33
C THR A 39 8.45 -3.66 -8.41
N SER A 40 8.63 -4.40 -9.50
CA SER A 40 7.89 -5.65 -9.75
C SER A 40 8.46 -6.86 -9.03
N ALA A 41 9.61 -6.74 -8.39
CA ALA A 41 10.22 -7.83 -7.63
C ALA A 41 9.38 -8.16 -6.39
N PRO A 42 9.36 -9.43 -5.93
CA PRO A 42 8.68 -9.76 -4.69
C PRO A 42 9.16 -8.89 -3.53
N VAL A 43 8.23 -8.44 -2.70
CA VAL A 43 8.52 -7.55 -1.57
C VAL A 43 8.59 -8.39 -0.30
N PRO A 44 9.73 -8.40 0.42
CA PRO A 44 9.84 -9.17 1.66
C PRO A 44 9.08 -8.49 2.79
N SER A 45 8.37 -9.30 3.57
CA SER A 45 7.77 -8.85 4.83
C SER A 45 8.85 -8.64 5.89
N VAL A 46 8.46 -8.14 7.06
CA VAL A 46 9.38 -7.95 8.19
C VAL A 46 10.07 -9.25 8.59
N HIS A 47 9.43 -10.40 8.39
CA HIS A 47 9.99 -11.70 8.72
C HIS A 47 10.59 -12.43 7.52
N GLY A 48 10.70 -11.78 6.37
CA GLY A 48 11.40 -12.28 5.20
C GLY A 48 10.57 -13.06 4.18
N GLN A 49 9.25 -13.15 4.34
CA GLN A 49 8.39 -13.80 3.35
C GLN A 49 8.15 -12.88 2.17
N GLY A 50 8.38 -13.39 0.96
CA GLY A 50 8.21 -12.61 -0.27
C GLY A 50 6.75 -12.54 -0.72
N LEU A 51 6.25 -11.31 -0.88
CA LEU A 51 4.91 -11.07 -1.40
C LEU A 51 5.01 -10.71 -2.88
N LEU A 52 4.21 -11.39 -3.69
CA LEU A 52 4.11 -11.08 -5.12
C LEU A 52 3.42 -9.73 -5.32
N VAL A 53 3.91 -8.97 -6.30
CA VAL A 53 3.40 -7.64 -6.63
C VAL A 53 2.55 -7.74 -7.89
N ASP A 54 1.35 -7.15 -7.85
CA ASP A 54 0.46 -7.14 -9.01
C ASP A 54 0.82 -6.02 -9.99
N LYS A 55 1.12 -4.83 -9.47
CA LYS A 55 1.48 -3.67 -10.27
C LYS A 55 2.53 -2.83 -9.56
N THR A 56 3.23 -2.01 -10.33
CA THR A 56 4.17 -1.04 -9.76
C THR A 56 3.56 0.35 -9.73
N VAL A 57 4.21 1.26 -9.01
CA VAL A 57 3.78 2.67 -8.96
C VAL A 57 3.83 3.33 -10.34
N ALA A 58 4.63 2.81 -11.26
CA ALA A 58 4.70 3.31 -12.64
C ALA A 58 3.48 2.91 -13.47
N ASP A 59 2.71 1.92 -13.04
CA ASP A 59 1.57 1.39 -13.79
C ASP A 59 0.29 2.19 -13.59
N GLY A 60 0.30 3.21 -12.73
CA GLY A 60 -0.83 4.11 -12.56
C GLY A 60 -1.22 4.34 -11.12
N SER A 61 -2.13 5.28 -10.93
CA SER A 61 -2.56 5.76 -9.60
C SER A 61 -4.08 5.92 -9.50
N ASP A 62 -4.83 5.40 -10.45
CA ASP A 62 -6.28 5.56 -10.52
C ASP A 62 -6.98 4.44 -9.74
N TYR A 63 -7.10 4.63 -8.43
CA TYR A 63 -7.74 3.69 -7.52
C TYR A 63 -8.78 4.40 -6.66
N ASP A 64 -9.87 3.70 -6.36
CA ASP A 64 -10.93 4.24 -5.51
C ASP A 64 -10.54 4.27 -4.02
N LEU A 65 -9.74 3.33 -3.60
CA LEU A 65 -9.31 3.16 -2.20
C LEU A 65 -7.80 2.93 -2.15
N LEU A 66 -7.18 3.40 -1.07
CA LEU A 66 -5.74 3.19 -0.82
C LEU A 66 -5.54 2.68 0.61
N LEU A 67 -4.75 1.62 0.76
CA LEU A 67 -4.35 1.09 2.07
C LEU A 67 -2.83 1.10 2.17
N ILE A 68 -2.31 1.64 3.27
CA ILE A 68 -0.87 1.68 3.56
C ILE A 68 -0.62 0.95 4.88
N PRO A 69 -0.02 -0.25 4.86
CA PRO A 69 0.34 -0.96 6.09
C PRO A 69 1.51 -0.29 6.80
N GLY A 70 1.72 -0.67 8.05
CA GLY A 70 2.86 -0.19 8.82
C GLY A 70 4.07 -1.11 8.74
N GLY A 71 5.04 -0.83 9.60
CA GLY A 71 6.29 -1.55 9.72
C GLY A 71 7.39 -0.59 10.15
N GLU A 72 8.42 -1.10 10.80
CA GLU A 72 9.57 -0.27 11.20
C GLU A 72 10.23 0.41 10.00
N SER A 73 10.19 -0.25 8.84
CA SER A 73 10.76 0.27 7.60
C SER A 73 9.93 1.39 6.98
N ALA A 74 8.78 1.75 7.55
CA ALA A 74 7.98 2.86 7.03
C ALA A 74 8.78 4.17 6.97
N HIS A 75 9.68 4.39 7.92
CA HIS A 75 10.57 5.56 7.91
C HIS A 75 11.49 5.57 6.69
N GLU A 76 12.03 4.41 6.31
CA GLU A 76 12.85 4.30 5.11
C GLU A 76 12.04 4.49 3.84
N ALA A 77 10.84 3.90 3.79
CA ALA A 77 9.92 4.06 2.66
C ALA A 77 9.53 5.54 2.48
N ALA A 78 9.38 6.26 3.58
CA ALA A 78 9.02 7.69 3.55
C ALA A 78 10.08 8.56 2.88
N LYS A 79 11.32 8.08 2.76
CA LYS A 79 12.41 8.80 2.08
C LYS A 79 12.34 8.68 0.56
N SER A 80 11.53 7.76 0.03
CA SER A 80 11.40 7.57 -1.41
C SER A 80 10.50 8.65 -2.00
N SER A 81 11.05 9.49 -2.88
CA SER A 81 10.27 10.48 -3.60
C SER A 81 9.28 9.83 -4.57
N VAL A 82 9.65 8.69 -5.13
CA VAL A 82 8.80 7.92 -6.05
C VAL A 82 7.54 7.44 -5.34
N LEU A 83 7.69 6.87 -4.14
CA LEU A 83 6.54 6.45 -3.34
C LEU A 83 5.71 7.63 -2.88
N ALA A 84 6.36 8.71 -2.43
CA ALA A 84 5.65 9.91 -1.96
C ALA A 84 4.78 10.51 -3.07
N ASP A 85 5.32 10.65 -4.28
CA ASP A 85 4.60 11.20 -5.43
C ASP A 85 3.41 10.32 -5.80
N TRP A 86 3.60 9.01 -5.80
CA TRP A 86 2.51 8.08 -6.09
C TRP A 86 1.40 8.14 -5.05
N ILE A 87 1.76 8.26 -3.76
CA ILE A 87 0.79 8.36 -2.67
C ILE A 87 -0.06 9.62 -2.84
N VAL A 88 0.58 10.77 -3.12
CA VAL A 88 -0.13 12.04 -3.34
C VAL A 88 -1.10 11.90 -4.50
N GLU A 89 -0.65 11.38 -5.63
CA GLU A 89 -1.47 11.24 -6.82
C GLU A 89 -2.64 10.29 -6.59
N THR A 90 -2.37 9.13 -5.96
CA THR A 90 -3.41 8.15 -5.66
C THR A 90 -4.44 8.70 -4.67
N ALA A 91 -3.97 9.36 -3.61
CA ALA A 91 -4.84 9.93 -2.59
C ALA A 91 -5.76 11.01 -3.13
N ASN A 92 -5.29 11.78 -4.13
CA ASN A 92 -6.12 12.82 -4.76
C ASN A 92 -7.29 12.24 -5.56
N HIS A 93 -7.18 11.00 -6.01
CA HIS A 93 -8.26 10.30 -6.73
C HIS A 93 -9.10 9.43 -5.82
N ALA A 94 -8.53 8.91 -4.73
CA ALA A 94 -9.18 7.94 -3.87
C ALA A 94 -10.31 8.56 -3.05
N GLU A 95 -11.38 7.81 -2.87
CA GLU A 95 -12.49 8.17 -1.99
C GLU A 95 -12.08 8.07 -0.52
N LEU A 96 -11.16 7.13 -0.22
CA LEU A 96 -10.75 6.84 1.15
C LEU A 96 -9.31 6.36 1.15
N VAL A 97 -8.53 6.88 2.08
CA VAL A 97 -7.16 6.44 2.35
C VAL A 97 -7.11 5.85 3.76
N MET A 98 -6.67 4.61 3.86
CA MET A 98 -6.57 3.88 5.12
C MET A 98 -5.11 3.61 5.46
N THR A 99 -4.75 3.80 6.72
CA THR A 99 -3.41 3.48 7.20
C THR A 99 -3.52 2.56 8.41
N VAL A 100 -2.50 1.70 8.59
CA VAL A 100 -2.40 0.82 9.76
C VAL A 100 -1.09 1.12 10.46
N CYS A 101 -1.15 1.34 11.78
CA CYS A 101 0.03 1.64 12.62
C CYS A 101 0.92 2.73 12.01
N THR A 102 2.21 2.42 11.81
CA THR A 102 3.20 3.37 11.29
C THR A 102 3.01 3.70 9.80
N GLY A 103 2.05 3.07 9.11
CA GLY A 103 1.66 3.48 7.76
C GLY A 103 1.20 4.93 7.70
N SER A 104 0.66 5.45 8.81
CA SER A 104 0.29 6.87 8.93
C SER A 104 1.49 7.80 8.80
N ILE A 105 2.68 7.36 9.21
CA ILE A 105 3.92 8.14 9.08
C ILE A 105 4.24 8.33 7.61
N LEU A 106 4.16 7.26 6.83
CA LEU A 106 4.43 7.32 5.39
C LEU A 106 3.45 8.28 4.69
N LEU A 107 2.17 8.20 5.04
CA LEU A 107 1.17 9.10 4.50
C LEU A 107 1.42 10.55 4.93
N ALA A 108 1.73 10.78 6.21
CA ALA A 108 1.93 12.13 6.76
C ALA A 108 3.10 12.87 6.10
N THR A 109 4.17 12.15 5.73
CA THR A 109 5.34 12.76 5.08
C THR A 109 5.03 13.31 3.69
N THR A 110 3.92 12.91 3.08
CA THR A 110 3.50 13.39 1.76
C THR A 110 2.71 14.69 1.83
N GLY A 111 2.27 15.11 2.99
CA GLY A 111 1.46 16.31 3.17
C GLY A 111 -0.02 16.12 2.82
N VAL A 112 -0.44 14.88 2.61
CA VAL A 112 -1.83 14.56 2.29
C VAL A 112 -2.69 14.44 3.55
#